data_dc1f5c9730bbbf05899946e93494f233
#
_entry.id   dc1f5c9730bbbf05899946e93494f233
#
_cell.length_a   1.000
_cell.length_b   1.000
_cell.length_c   1.000
_cell.angle_alpha   90.00
_cell.angle_beta   90.00
_cell.angle_gamma   90.00
#
_symmetry.space_group_name_H-M   'P 1'
#
loop_
_entity.id
_entity.type
_entity.pdbx_description
1 polymer ?
#
loop_
_entity_poly.entity_id
_entity_poly.type
_entity_poly.pdbx_seq_one_letter_code
_entity_poly.pdbx_strand_id
1 'polypeptide(L)'
;HYQCVDTGMYFTDTELDTANLEQVHAQYRDKYGIPSPSEIAQTRKKYGLSASKISLVLGLGVNQYRLYEAGEMPSEAIGKMLRSIQTPMVFYGYVENARKQMSQEDYTKMFQKVQRCFIETMKKMTSLSEVPDMFYSAPIALQ
;
A
#
# COMPACT_ATOMS: atom_id res chain seq x y z
N HIS A 1 24.17 13.78 -21.57
CA HIS A 1 24.02 14.28 -21.70
C HIS A 1 23.69 15.14 -22.51
N TYR A 2 23.74 15.79 -22.66
CA TYR A 2 23.37 16.54 -23.33
C TYR A 2 24.09 17.38 -23.75
N GLN A 3 24.47 17.57 -23.84
CA GLN A 3 25.04 18.15 -24.22
C GLN A 3 25.01 18.88 -24.86
N CYS A 4 25.08 19.33 -25.01
CA CYS A 4 25.05 19.99 -25.55
C CYS A 4 25.68 20.54 -25.96
N VAL A 5 25.86 20.63 -26.19
CA VAL A 5 26.22 21.05 -26.55
C VAL A 5 26.68 21.89 -26.56
N ASP A 6 26.87 22.27 -26.71
CA ASP A 6 27.06 23.06 -26.45
C ASP A 6 26.74 23.68 -25.73
N THR A 7 26.43 23.60 -25.46
CA THR A 7 25.97 23.96 -24.64
C THR A 7 25.65 23.70 -23.79
N GLY A 8 25.66 23.21 -23.56
CA GLY A 8 25.31 22.90 -22.72
C GLY A 8 24.85 22.91 -22.14
N MET A 9 24.70 23.05 -22.21
CA MET A 9 24.04 23.12 -21.50
C MET A 9 23.81 22.52 -20.76
N TYR A 10 23.73 22.47 -20.25
CA TYR A 10 23.44 21.84 -19.48
C TYR A 10 22.75 22.04 -18.60
N PHE A 11 22.22 21.89 -18.60
CA PHE A 11 21.46 22.02 -17.91
C PHE A 11 20.90 21.21 -17.19
N THR A 12 20.82 20.45 -17.09
CA THR A 12 20.35 19.62 -16.23
C THR A 12 20.58 20.12 -14.95
N ASP A 13 19.80 20.79 -14.48
CA ASP A 13 19.90 21.19 -13.20
C ASP A 13 19.31 20.14 -12.32
N THR A 14 19.34 20.32 -11.03
CA THR A 14 18.86 19.40 -10.03
C THR A 14 17.40 19.07 -10.22
N GLU A 15 16.63 20.05 -10.63
CA GLU A 15 15.21 19.82 -10.81
C GLU A 15 14.91 18.85 -11.92
N LEU A 16 15.63 18.98 -13.02
CA LEU A 16 15.44 18.09 -14.15
C LEU A 16 15.89 16.68 -13.79
N ASP A 17 17.01 16.55 -13.09
CA ASP A 17 17.49 15.24 -12.67
C ASP A 17 16.53 14.57 -11.71
N THR A 18 15.93 15.34 -10.81
CA THR A 18 14.97 14.83 -9.85
C THR A 18 13.73 14.32 -10.57
N ALA A 19 13.24 15.08 -11.55
CA ALA A 19 12.07 14.69 -12.30
C ALA A 19 12.32 13.38 -13.07
N ASN A 20 13.50 13.26 -13.67
CA ASN A 20 13.84 12.05 -14.38
C ASN A 20 13.92 10.85 -13.45
N LEU A 21 14.48 11.03 -12.28
CA LEU A 21 14.59 9.95 -11.32
C LEU A 21 13.22 9.50 -10.83
N GLU A 22 12.34 10.43 -10.58
CA GLU A 22 10.99 10.09 -10.17
C GLU A 22 10.25 9.31 -11.24
N GLN A 23 10.47 9.68 -12.50
CA GLN A 23 9.86 8.97 -13.59
C GLN A 23 10.38 7.52 -13.70
N VAL A 24 11.67 7.35 -13.52
CA VAL A 24 12.27 6.02 -13.54
C VAL A 24 11.71 5.18 -12.39
N HIS A 25 11.59 5.78 -11.20
CA HIS A 25 11.03 5.07 -10.06
C HIS A 25 9.57 4.68 -10.30
N ALA A 26 8.79 5.56 -10.91
CA ALA A 26 7.41 5.27 -11.21
C ALA A 26 7.29 4.11 -12.19
N GLN A 27 8.15 4.08 -13.19
CA GLN A 27 8.16 2.98 -14.15
C GLN A 27 8.56 1.67 -13.49
N TYR A 28 9.51 1.72 -12.59
CA TYR A 28 9.94 0.54 -11.86
C TYR A 28 8.79 -0.02 -11.03
N ARG A 29 8.08 0.87 -10.33
CA ARG A 29 6.95 0.44 -9.51
C ARG A 29 5.85 -0.18 -10.35
N ASP A 30 5.57 0.43 -11.50
CA ASP A 30 4.58 -0.10 -12.41
C ASP A 30 4.93 -1.49 -12.88
N LYS A 31 6.20 -1.67 -13.25
CA LYS A 31 6.65 -2.95 -13.80
C LYS A 31 6.53 -4.07 -12.78
N TYR A 32 6.82 -3.80 -11.52
CA TYR A 32 6.85 -4.83 -10.49
C TYR A 32 5.64 -4.82 -9.57
N GLY A 33 4.66 -3.98 -9.85
CA GLY A 33 3.44 -3.95 -9.05
C GLY A 33 3.63 -3.37 -7.66
N ILE A 34 4.59 -2.48 -7.50
CA ILE A 34 4.88 -1.86 -6.21
C ILE A 34 4.02 -0.61 -6.06
N PRO A 35 3.32 -0.43 -4.93
CA PRO A 35 2.48 0.76 -4.76
C PRO A 35 3.31 2.03 -4.69
N SER A 36 2.71 3.14 -5.06
CA SER A 36 3.37 4.44 -4.96
C SER A 36 3.48 4.86 -3.50
N PRO A 37 4.36 5.82 -3.17
CA PRO A 37 4.43 6.31 -1.80
C PRO A 37 3.08 6.82 -1.30
N SER A 38 2.32 7.46 -2.17
CA SER A 38 1.00 7.94 -1.82
C SER A 38 0.07 6.80 -1.44
N GLU A 39 0.06 5.72 -2.21
CA GLU A 39 -0.75 4.56 -1.91
C GLU A 39 -0.33 3.91 -0.59
N ILE A 40 0.98 3.87 -0.34
CA ILE A 40 1.50 3.30 0.90
C ILE A 40 1.00 4.12 2.10
N ALA A 41 1.04 5.44 1.99
CA ALA A 41 0.55 6.32 3.05
C ALA A 41 -0.96 6.16 3.24
N GLN A 42 -1.70 6.04 2.14
CA GLN A 42 -3.15 5.90 2.22
C GLN A 42 -3.54 4.60 2.91
N THR A 43 -2.80 3.53 2.66
CA THR A 43 -3.06 2.25 3.32
C THR A 43 -2.93 2.39 4.83
N ARG A 44 -1.88 3.06 5.29
CA ARG A 44 -1.69 3.27 6.71
C ARG A 44 -2.81 4.11 7.32
N LYS A 45 -3.19 5.18 6.63
CA LYS A 45 -4.25 6.05 7.12
C LYS A 45 -5.59 5.34 7.14
N LYS A 46 -5.82 4.49 6.18
CA LYS A 46 -7.03 3.70 6.09
C LYS A 46 -7.22 2.85 7.36
N TYR A 47 -6.14 2.27 7.85
CA TYR A 47 -6.20 1.45 9.06
C TYR A 47 -6.00 2.28 10.33
N GLY A 48 -5.75 3.58 10.20
CA GLY A 48 -5.64 4.46 11.36
C GLY A 48 -4.45 4.15 12.26
N LEU A 49 -3.35 3.66 11.69
CA LEU A 49 -2.19 3.27 12.47
C LEU A 49 -1.04 4.23 12.26
N SER A 50 -0.16 4.32 13.25
CA SER A 50 1.09 5.05 13.08
C SER A 50 2.03 4.22 12.21
N ALA A 51 3.03 4.89 11.63
CA ALA A 51 3.99 4.19 10.78
C ALA A 51 4.77 3.15 11.57
N SER A 52 5.09 3.41 12.82
CA SER A 52 5.82 2.43 13.61
C SER A 52 4.95 1.22 13.95
N LYS A 53 3.68 1.42 14.21
CA LYS A 53 2.80 0.30 14.51
C LYS A 53 2.56 -0.60 13.31
N ILE A 54 2.37 0.00 12.13
CA ILE A 54 2.17 -0.83 10.95
C ILE A 54 3.47 -1.54 10.58
N SER A 55 4.64 -0.91 10.83
CA SER A 55 5.90 -1.59 10.64
C SER A 55 6.02 -2.82 11.54
N LEU A 56 5.60 -2.67 12.79
CA LEU A 56 5.62 -3.79 13.72
C LEU A 56 4.75 -4.93 13.21
N VAL A 57 3.54 -4.62 12.79
CA VAL A 57 2.60 -5.62 12.32
C VAL A 57 3.15 -6.37 11.12
N LEU A 58 3.84 -5.66 10.23
CA LEU A 58 4.36 -6.26 9.01
C LEU A 58 5.71 -6.93 9.19
N GLY A 59 6.30 -6.82 10.38
CA GLY A 59 7.61 -7.41 10.61
C GLY A 59 8.75 -6.60 10.03
N LEU A 60 8.53 -5.32 9.79
CA LEU A 60 9.55 -4.42 9.26
C LEU A 60 10.26 -3.71 10.40
N GLY A 61 11.40 -3.09 10.09
CA GLY A 61 12.07 -2.23 11.06
C GLY A 61 11.17 -1.07 11.44
N VAL A 62 11.35 -0.53 12.64
CA VAL A 62 10.41 0.43 13.22
C VAL A 62 10.21 1.68 12.36
N ASN A 63 11.22 2.09 11.60
CA ASN A 63 11.12 3.27 10.74
C ASN A 63 10.92 2.95 9.28
N GLN A 64 10.82 1.69 8.94
CA GLN A 64 10.88 1.28 7.54
C GLN A 64 9.65 1.71 6.76
N TYR A 65 8.46 1.59 7.34
CA TYR A 65 7.25 1.97 6.62
C TYR A 65 7.26 3.46 6.31
N ARG A 66 7.73 4.26 7.25
CA ARG A 66 7.82 5.71 7.06
C ARG A 66 8.77 6.04 5.91
N LEU A 67 9.86 5.29 5.79
CA LEU A 67 10.78 5.51 4.68
C LEU A 67 10.14 5.19 3.34
N TYR A 68 9.33 4.15 3.28
CA TYR A 68 8.62 3.84 2.04
C TYR A 68 7.61 4.92 1.69
N GLU A 69 6.94 5.50 2.68
CA GLU A 69 6.05 6.63 2.42
C GLU A 69 6.82 7.85 1.91
N ALA A 70 8.07 7.97 2.31
CA ALA A 70 8.92 9.09 1.88
C ALA A 70 9.55 8.87 0.51
N GLY A 71 9.37 7.70 -0.08
CA GLY A 71 9.84 7.47 -1.43
C GLY A 71 10.89 6.38 -1.58
N GLU A 72 11.37 5.80 -0.47
CA GLU A 72 12.35 4.73 -0.59
C GLU A 72 11.73 3.57 -1.36
N MET A 73 12.49 2.99 -2.28
CA MET A 73 12.00 1.90 -3.09
C MET A 73 12.07 0.58 -2.33
N PRO A 74 10.94 -0.07 -2.07
CA PRO A 74 10.99 -1.38 -1.43
C PRO A 74 11.48 -2.44 -2.42
N SER A 75 11.91 -3.57 -1.89
CA SER A 75 12.23 -4.71 -2.74
C SER A 75 10.95 -5.21 -3.39
N GLU A 76 11.11 -6.06 -4.39
CA GLU A 76 9.93 -6.60 -5.07
C GLU A 76 9.04 -7.37 -4.10
N ALA A 77 9.64 -8.16 -3.21
CA ALA A 77 8.87 -8.93 -2.24
C ALA A 77 8.11 -8.02 -1.27
N ILE A 78 8.79 -6.99 -0.76
CA ILE A 78 8.14 -6.05 0.15
C ILE A 78 7.06 -5.27 -0.60
N GLY A 79 7.33 -4.90 -1.84
CA GLY A 79 6.33 -4.19 -2.64
C GLY A 79 5.07 -5.00 -2.83
N LYS A 80 5.20 -6.29 -3.07
CA LYS A 80 4.03 -7.16 -3.20
C LYS A 80 3.27 -7.26 -1.88
N MET A 81 4.00 -7.32 -0.76
CA MET A 81 3.36 -7.32 0.54
C MET A 81 2.58 -6.03 0.77
N LEU A 82 3.20 -4.89 0.46
CA LEU A 82 2.55 -3.59 0.64
C LEU A 82 1.30 -3.47 -0.22
N ARG A 83 1.32 -4.05 -1.41
CA ARG A 83 0.13 -4.05 -2.25
C ARG A 83 -0.94 -4.96 -1.69
N SER A 84 -0.55 -6.13 -1.19
CA SER A 84 -1.53 -7.10 -0.71
C SER A 84 -2.26 -6.62 0.54
N ILE A 85 -1.59 -5.85 1.40
CA ILE A 85 -2.24 -5.41 2.63
C ILE A 85 -3.27 -4.31 2.40
N GLN A 86 -3.39 -3.82 1.19
CA GLN A 86 -4.49 -2.91 0.87
C GLN A 86 -5.83 -3.62 1.04
N THR A 87 -5.84 -4.93 0.96
CA THR A 87 -7.03 -5.73 1.22
C THR A 87 -7.14 -6.01 2.71
N PRO A 88 -8.23 -5.61 3.36
CA PRO A 88 -8.33 -5.76 4.82
C PRO A 88 -8.18 -7.18 5.33
N MET A 89 -8.67 -8.17 4.59
CA MET A 89 -8.52 -9.56 5.03
C MET A 89 -7.07 -9.98 5.10
N VAL A 90 -6.27 -9.52 4.14
CA VAL A 90 -4.84 -9.85 4.14
C VAL A 90 -4.15 -9.15 5.31
N PHE A 91 -4.48 -7.88 5.52
CA PHE A 91 -3.88 -7.15 6.63
C PHE A 91 -4.26 -7.77 7.97
N TYR A 92 -5.48 -8.24 8.08
CA TYR A 92 -5.92 -8.91 9.30
C TYR A 92 -5.03 -10.12 9.61
N GLY A 93 -4.62 -10.86 8.60
CA GLY A 93 -3.72 -11.99 8.80
C GLY A 93 -2.40 -11.57 9.42
N TYR A 94 -1.87 -10.43 8.97
CA TYR A 94 -0.64 -9.91 9.58
C TYR A 94 -0.86 -9.48 11.01
N VAL A 95 -2.00 -8.88 11.31
CA VAL A 95 -2.31 -8.47 12.68
C VAL A 95 -2.38 -9.69 13.59
N GLU A 96 -3.00 -10.76 13.13
CA GLU A 96 -3.08 -11.98 13.92
C GLU A 96 -1.71 -12.58 14.17
N ASN A 97 -0.86 -12.57 13.16
CA ASN A 97 0.49 -13.10 13.31
C ASN A 97 1.33 -12.27 14.27
N ALA A 98 1.04 -10.98 14.37
CA ALA A 98 1.77 -10.08 15.24
C ALA A 98 1.16 -9.97 16.65
N ARG A 99 0.08 -10.69 16.89
CA ARG A 99 -0.68 -10.54 18.12
C ARG A 99 0.15 -10.72 19.36
N LYS A 100 1.09 -11.65 19.34
CA LYS A 100 1.91 -11.94 20.51
C LYS A 100 2.92 -10.84 20.80
N GLN A 101 3.17 -9.97 19.83
CA GLN A 101 4.17 -8.92 19.95
C GLN A 101 3.57 -7.61 20.41
N MET A 102 2.29 -7.59 20.71
CA MET A 102 1.63 -6.36 21.12
C MET A 102 0.73 -6.66 22.32
N SER A 103 0.34 -5.61 23.04
CA SER A 103 -0.54 -5.76 24.19
C SER A 103 -1.93 -6.13 23.70
N GLN A 104 -2.71 -6.71 24.62
CA GLN A 104 -4.08 -7.07 24.29
C GLN A 104 -4.89 -5.83 23.90
N GLU A 105 -4.60 -4.70 24.54
CA GLU A 105 -5.30 -3.47 24.22
C GLU A 105 -4.99 -2.99 22.82
N ASP A 106 -3.71 -3.00 22.44
CA ASP A 106 -3.31 -2.59 21.11
C ASP A 106 -3.91 -3.53 20.06
N TYR A 107 -3.89 -4.83 20.33
CA TYR A 107 -4.47 -5.80 19.40
C TYR A 107 -5.97 -5.53 19.21
N THR A 108 -6.68 -5.29 20.29
CA THR A 108 -8.12 -5.04 20.21
C THR A 108 -8.42 -3.80 19.37
N LYS A 109 -7.63 -2.74 19.58
CA LYS A 109 -7.81 -1.51 18.81
C LYS A 109 -7.56 -1.74 17.33
N MET A 110 -6.50 -2.47 17.01
CA MET A 110 -6.19 -2.76 15.61
C MET A 110 -7.27 -3.63 14.98
N PHE A 111 -7.71 -4.65 15.71
CA PHE A 111 -8.75 -5.53 15.23
C PHE A 111 -10.01 -4.75 14.87
N GLN A 112 -10.40 -3.82 15.75
CA GLN A 112 -11.60 -3.01 15.49
C GLN A 112 -11.42 -2.13 14.26
N LYS A 113 -10.23 -1.57 14.06
CA LYS A 113 -9.99 -0.72 12.91
C LYS A 113 -10.03 -1.52 11.61
N VAL A 114 -9.43 -2.70 11.63
CA VAL A 114 -9.45 -3.55 10.44
C VAL A 114 -10.87 -4.01 10.14
N GLN A 115 -11.61 -4.37 11.17
CA GLN A 115 -12.99 -4.80 11.01
C GLN A 115 -13.83 -3.70 10.39
N ARG A 116 -13.63 -2.46 10.83
CA ARG A 116 -14.36 -1.33 10.26
C ARG A 116 -14.03 -1.16 8.79
N CYS A 117 -12.75 -1.25 8.44
CA CYS A 117 -12.35 -1.15 7.05
C CYS A 117 -12.94 -2.26 6.21
N PHE A 118 -13.00 -3.47 6.75
CA PHE A 118 -13.58 -4.60 6.04
C PHE A 118 -15.06 -4.35 5.77
N ILE A 119 -15.78 -3.86 6.78
CA ILE A 119 -17.19 -3.57 6.61
C ILE A 119 -17.43 -2.48 5.58
N GLU A 120 -16.61 -1.44 5.59
CA GLU A 120 -16.73 -0.36 4.62
C GLU A 120 -16.46 -0.86 3.21
N THR A 121 -15.48 -1.75 3.08
CA THR A 121 -15.17 -2.33 1.78
C THR A 121 -16.34 -3.17 1.28
N MET A 122 -16.94 -3.94 2.16
CA MET A 122 -18.08 -4.78 1.79
C MET A 122 -19.28 -3.92 1.38
N LYS A 123 -19.48 -2.81 2.06
CA LYS A 123 -20.57 -1.91 1.69
C LYS A 123 -20.36 -1.32 0.31
N LYS A 124 -19.13 -0.94 0.00
CA LYS A 124 -18.84 -0.42 -1.33
C LYS A 124 -19.06 -1.48 -2.39
N MET A 125 -18.65 -2.70 -2.13
CA MET A 125 -18.85 -3.78 -3.09
C MET A 125 -20.32 -4.07 -3.28
N THR A 126 -21.09 -4.05 -2.21
CA THR A 126 -22.51 -4.28 -2.31
C THR A 126 -23.17 -3.19 -3.14
N SER A 127 -22.75 -1.96 -2.92
CA SER A 127 -23.28 -0.84 -3.66
C SER A 127 -22.98 -0.94 -5.15
N LEU A 128 -21.77 -1.36 -5.48
CA LEU A 128 -21.39 -1.55 -6.86
C LEU A 128 -22.05 -2.74 -7.47
N SER A 129 -22.43 -3.66 -6.65
CA SER A 129 -22.86 -4.92 -7.14
C SER A 129 -24.32 -4.98 -7.43
N GLU A 130 -24.95 -3.89 -7.54
CA GLU A 130 -26.25 -3.93 -8.12
C GLU A 130 -26.20 -4.39 -9.52
N VAL A 131 -25.11 -4.19 -10.10
CA VAL A 131 -24.83 -4.73 -11.33
C VAL A 131 -24.98 -6.18 -11.37
N PRO A 132 -24.60 -6.89 -10.44
CA PRO A 132 -24.54 -8.30 -10.56
C PRO A 132 -25.84 -8.97 -10.35
N ASP A 133 -26.76 -8.67 -11.13
CA ASP A 133 -27.81 -9.62 -11.37
C ASP A 133 -27.20 -10.89 -11.87
N MET A 134 -26.22 -10.78 -12.72
CA MET A 134 -25.49 -11.94 -13.15
C MET A 134 -24.85 -12.63 -12.01
N PHE A 135 -24.39 -11.86 -11.09
CA PHE A 135 -23.71 -12.37 -9.95
C PHE A 135 -24.63 -13.12 -9.03
N TYR A 136 -25.84 -12.69 -8.93
CA TYR A 136 -26.81 -13.36 -8.11
C TYR A 136 -27.31 -14.61 -8.75
N SER A 137 -27.44 -14.60 -10.04
CA SER A 137 -27.92 -15.82 -10.67
C SER A 137 -26.89 -16.92 -10.55
N ALA A 138 -25.61 -16.60 -10.52
CA ALA A 138 -24.61 -17.62 -10.38
C ALA A 138 -24.75 -18.40 -9.07
N PRO A 139 -24.83 -17.74 -7.93
CA PRO A 139 -24.99 -18.48 -6.69
C PRO A 139 -26.26 -19.29 -6.65
N ILE A 140 -27.28 -18.76 -7.26
CA ILE A 140 -28.52 -19.49 -7.29
C ILE A 140 -28.37 -20.78 -8.04
N ALA A 141 -27.59 -20.73 -9.05
CA ALA A 141 -27.37 -21.92 -9.84
C ALA A 141 -26.70 -23.01 -9.02
N LEU A 142 -26.08 -22.65 -7.95
CA LEU A 142 -25.39 -23.63 -7.13
C LEU A 142 -26.33 -24.43 -6.29
N GLN A 143 -27.54 -24.04 -6.20
CA GLN A 143 -28.45 -24.81 -5.40
C GLN A 143 -28.97 -26.04 -6.07
#